data_06428aed33bcf21767a168a11218aac7
#
_entry.id   06428aed33bcf21767a168a11218aac7
#
_cell.length_a   1.000
_cell.length_b   1.000
_cell.length_c   1.000
_cell.angle_alpha   90.00
_cell.angle_beta   90.00
_cell.angle_gamma   90.00
#
_symmetry.space_group_name_H-M   'P 1'
#
loop_
_entity.id
_entity.type
_entity.pdbx_description
1 polymer ?
#
loop_
_entity_poly.entity_id
_entity_poly.type
_entity_poly.pdbx_seq_one_letter_code
_entity_poly.pdbx_strand_id
1 'polypeptide(L)'
;FKEKSSSVSLLSSANVLKISSEELLKAACCNLAESFETTPSIDVNFSDAISGRKQINMLGLASPNILISIENIPAIRGALNAYGLTFIPGTWIESIQVAKGSGSVVNGYESISGQINAELLKPLTDKKFFLNSYYNSMERLELNAHYTATLNQKLDYGLYLHTNNNDTSADNNNDGFRDNPTGKQLNVLNRFQYTNLEKG
;
A
#
# COMPACT_ATOMS: atom_id res chain seq x y z
N PHE A 1 -9.47 -20.44 -13.61
CA PHE A 1 -9.94 -20.13 -12.24
C PHE A 1 -9.80 -18.64 -12.04
N LYS A 2 -10.91 -17.92 -11.89
CA LYS A 2 -10.91 -16.50 -11.54
C LYS A 2 -10.65 -16.43 -10.04
N GLU A 3 -9.48 -15.97 -9.62
CA GLU A 3 -9.22 -15.72 -8.19
C GLU A 3 -10.24 -14.70 -7.67
N LYS A 4 -10.80 -14.97 -6.50
CA LYS A 4 -11.67 -13.99 -5.85
C LYS A 4 -10.85 -12.78 -5.46
N SER A 5 -11.35 -11.59 -5.70
CA SER A 5 -10.69 -10.31 -5.40
C SER A 5 -10.38 -10.14 -3.91
N SER A 6 -11.16 -10.76 -3.04
CA SER A 6 -10.87 -10.90 -1.62
C SER A 6 -11.22 -12.30 -1.13
N SER A 7 -10.45 -12.83 -0.21
CA SER A 7 -10.68 -14.14 0.38
C SER A 7 -10.35 -14.16 1.87
N VAL A 8 -11.14 -14.89 2.64
CA VAL A 8 -10.87 -15.18 4.05
C VAL A 8 -10.36 -16.61 4.15
N SER A 9 -9.19 -16.80 4.75
CA SER A 9 -8.64 -18.13 4.98
C SER A 9 -9.42 -18.81 6.10
N LEU A 10 -10.13 -19.88 5.77
CA LEU A 10 -10.83 -20.75 6.73
C LEU A 10 -9.89 -21.79 7.38
N LEU A 11 -8.67 -21.95 6.85
CA LEU A 11 -7.69 -22.93 7.31
C LEU A 11 -6.70 -22.37 8.33
N SER A 12 -6.70 -21.05 8.53
CA SER A 12 -5.84 -20.37 9.50
C SER A 12 -6.62 -20.13 10.79
N SER A 13 -5.97 -20.33 11.92
CA SER A 13 -6.53 -20.02 13.25
C SER A 13 -6.78 -18.52 13.47
N ALA A 14 -6.25 -17.65 12.61
CA ALA A 14 -6.51 -16.24 12.58
C ALA A 14 -7.43 -15.88 11.39
N ASN A 15 -8.40 -14.99 11.61
CA ASN A 15 -9.22 -14.43 10.54
C ASN A 15 -8.36 -13.49 9.68
N VAL A 16 -7.74 -14.03 8.64
CA VAL A 16 -6.91 -13.28 7.68
C VAL A 16 -7.74 -12.94 6.45
N LEU A 17 -7.94 -11.67 6.21
CA LEU A 17 -8.48 -11.13 4.95
C LEU A 17 -7.32 -10.89 3.99
N LYS A 18 -7.38 -11.49 2.81
CA LYS A 18 -6.44 -11.21 1.70
C LYS A 18 -7.14 -10.35 0.65
N ILE A 19 -6.54 -9.22 0.31
CA ILE A 19 -6.98 -8.28 -0.74
C ILE A 19 -5.98 -8.39 -1.89
N SER A 20 -6.47 -8.63 -3.11
CA SER A 20 -5.64 -8.77 -4.30
C SER A 20 -5.37 -7.43 -4.99
N SER A 21 -4.34 -7.39 -5.84
CA SER A 21 -4.02 -6.21 -6.67
C SER A 21 -5.17 -5.78 -7.58
N GLU A 22 -6.00 -6.70 -8.06
CA GLU A 22 -7.17 -6.37 -8.89
C GLU A 22 -8.21 -5.55 -8.12
N GLU A 23 -8.41 -5.83 -6.83
CA GLU A 23 -9.31 -5.06 -5.98
C GLU A 23 -8.73 -3.67 -5.67
N LEU A 24 -7.44 -3.62 -5.39
CA LEU A 24 -6.72 -2.36 -5.14
C LEU A 24 -6.77 -1.43 -6.37
N LEU A 25 -6.63 -1.95 -7.57
CA LEU A 25 -6.73 -1.17 -8.81
C LEU A 25 -8.15 -0.65 -9.06
N LYS A 26 -9.21 -1.37 -8.64
CA LYS A 26 -10.61 -0.90 -8.76
C LYS A 26 -10.89 0.31 -7.87
N ALA A 27 -10.28 0.36 -6.71
CA ALA A 27 -10.44 1.47 -5.77
C ALA A 27 -9.64 2.72 -6.18
N ALA A 28 -8.94 2.70 -7.33
CA ALA A 28 -8.02 3.76 -7.77
C ALA A 28 -7.06 4.22 -6.66
N CYS A 29 -6.54 3.24 -5.91
CA CYS A 29 -5.74 3.48 -4.72
C CYS A 29 -4.38 4.03 -5.10
N CYS A 30 -4.12 5.25 -4.67
CA CYS A 30 -2.89 5.96 -4.97
C CYS A 30 -1.75 5.56 -4.04
N ASN A 31 -2.07 5.15 -2.82
CA ASN A 31 -1.10 4.69 -1.82
C ASN A 31 -1.69 3.62 -0.91
N LEU A 32 -0.85 3.03 -0.05
CA LEU A 32 -1.27 1.96 0.85
C LEU A 32 -2.38 2.39 1.82
N ALA A 33 -2.41 3.65 2.28
CA ALA A 33 -3.48 4.12 3.14
C ALA A 33 -4.84 4.12 2.42
N GLU A 34 -4.89 4.61 1.20
CA GLU A 34 -6.12 4.64 0.38
C GLU A 34 -6.60 3.23 0.01
N SER A 35 -5.69 2.27 -0.06
CA SER A 35 -6.01 0.86 -0.32
C SER A 35 -6.96 0.26 0.72
N PHE A 36 -7.06 0.84 1.90
CA PHE A 36 -7.92 0.36 2.98
C PHE A 36 -9.31 1.02 2.99
N GLU A 37 -9.56 2.09 2.24
CA GLU A 37 -10.85 2.80 2.23
C GLU A 37 -12.04 1.90 1.85
N THR A 38 -11.78 0.86 1.05
CA THR A 38 -12.81 -0.13 0.67
C THR A 38 -12.90 -1.32 1.60
N THR A 39 -12.07 -1.36 2.65
CA THR A 39 -11.96 -2.51 3.56
C THR A 39 -12.74 -2.23 4.85
N PRO A 40 -13.90 -2.89 5.11
CA PRO A 40 -14.76 -2.58 6.28
C PRO A 40 -14.10 -2.81 7.64
N SER A 41 -12.92 -3.40 7.65
CA SER A 41 -12.19 -3.78 8.87
C SER A 41 -11.19 -2.75 9.33
N ILE A 42 -10.92 -1.74 8.51
CA ILE A 42 -9.90 -0.72 8.72
C ILE A 42 -10.55 0.63 8.43
N ASP A 43 -10.53 1.49 9.42
CA ASP A 43 -10.96 2.88 9.25
C ASP A 43 -9.76 3.72 8.81
N VAL A 44 -9.92 4.47 7.73
CA VAL A 44 -8.92 5.41 7.24
C VAL A 44 -9.37 6.82 7.55
N ASN A 45 -8.58 7.54 8.33
CA ASN A 45 -8.89 8.90 8.75
C ASN A 45 -7.72 9.83 8.44
N PHE A 46 -8.01 11.11 8.24
CA PHE A 46 -6.97 12.12 8.20
C PHE A 46 -6.39 12.33 9.61
N SER A 47 -5.08 12.32 9.75
CA SER A 47 -4.41 12.59 11.02
C SER A 47 -4.33 14.07 11.32
N ASP A 48 -4.28 14.91 10.29
CA ASP A 48 -4.34 16.37 10.40
C ASP A 48 -4.83 16.99 9.08
N ALA A 49 -5.44 18.16 9.17
CA ALA A 49 -6.04 18.88 8.05
C ALA A 49 -4.98 19.59 7.16
N ILE A 50 -3.79 19.85 7.69
CA ILE A 50 -2.78 20.66 7.00
C ILE A 50 -1.95 19.79 6.05
N SER A 51 -1.49 18.63 6.52
CA SER A 51 -0.63 17.74 5.74
C SER A 51 -1.40 16.70 4.93
N GLY A 52 -2.71 16.52 5.21
CA GLY A 52 -3.55 15.50 4.57
C GLY A 52 -3.07 14.08 4.78
N ARG A 53 -2.32 13.85 5.84
CA ARG A 53 -1.83 12.52 6.19
C ARG A 53 -2.98 11.62 6.58
N LYS A 54 -2.94 10.41 6.09
CA LYS A 54 -3.90 9.39 6.45
C LYS A 54 -3.29 8.45 7.49
N GLN A 55 -4.07 8.18 8.52
CA GLN A 55 -3.78 7.13 9.50
C GLN A 55 -4.85 6.05 9.42
N ILE A 56 -4.50 4.87 9.86
CA ILE A 56 -5.43 3.74 9.92
C ILE A 56 -5.77 3.41 11.37
N ASN A 57 -7.01 3.01 11.58
CA ASN A 57 -7.50 2.48 12.84
C ASN A 57 -8.05 1.07 12.65
N MET A 58 -7.76 0.18 13.57
CA MET A 58 -8.34 -1.16 13.63
C MET A 58 -8.92 -1.41 15.02
N LEU A 59 -10.14 -1.89 15.07
CA LEU A 59 -10.85 -2.16 16.34
C LEU A 59 -10.85 -0.93 17.29
N GLY A 60 -10.91 0.28 16.71
CA GLY A 60 -10.91 1.54 17.47
C GLY A 60 -9.53 2.03 17.94
N LEU A 61 -8.45 1.34 17.62
CA LEU A 61 -7.09 1.72 17.99
C LEU A 61 -6.30 2.22 16.77
N ALA A 62 -5.52 3.28 16.98
CA ALA A 62 -4.72 3.93 15.94
C ALA A 62 -3.45 3.15 15.58
N SER A 63 -2.79 3.57 14.50
CA SER A 63 -1.61 2.97 13.90
C SER A 63 -0.51 2.49 14.85
N PRO A 64 -0.14 3.16 15.96
CA PRO A 64 0.89 2.63 16.86
C PRO A 64 0.55 1.27 17.49
N ASN A 65 -0.74 0.87 17.46
CA ASN A 65 -1.22 -0.41 17.98
C ASN A 65 -1.46 -1.45 16.89
N ILE A 66 -1.06 -1.15 15.66
CA ILE A 66 -1.18 -2.00 14.48
C ILE A 66 0.22 -2.30 13.96
N LEU A 67 0.57 -3.57 13.85
CA LEU A 67 1.80 -3.95 13.19
C LEU A 67 1.65 -3.85 11.68
N ILE A 68 2.46 -3.02 11.03
CA ILE A 68 2.48 -2.86 9.59
C ILE A 68 3.80 -3.36 9.04
N SER A 69 3.72 -4.39 8.22
CA SER A 69 4.86 -5.08 7.61
C SER A 69 4.81 -4.95 6.09
N ILE A 70 5.98 -4.95 5.48
CA ILE A 70 6.17 -5.10 4.04
C ILE A 70 6.99 -6.39 3.86
N GLU A 71 6.43 -7.34 3.11
CA GLU A 71 7.05 -8.66 2.87
C GLU A 71 7.45 -9.35 4.19
N ASN A 72 6.55 -9.32 5.17
CA ASN A 72 6.72 -9.85 6.53
C ASN A 72 7.82 -9.18 7.37
N ILE A 73 8.39 -8.07 6.90
CA ILE A 73 9.36 -7.27 7.67
C ILE A 73 8.64 -6.06 8.25
N PRO A 74 8.61 -5.87 9.58
CA PRO A 74 8.05 -4.67 10.20
C PRO A 74 8.68 -3.40 9.61
N ALA A 75 7.87 -2.56 8.97
CA ALA A 75 8.37 -1.45 8.17
C ALA A 75 7.89 -0.08 8.67
N ILE A 76 6.61 0.05 9.04
CA ILE A 76 6.02 1.33 9.44
C ILE A 76 5.90 1.37 10.95
N ARG A 77 6.84 2.04 11.61
CA ARG A 77 6.99 2.10 13.07
C ARG A 77 7.44 3.49 13.53
N GLY A 78 7.12 3.85 14.77
CA GLY A 78 7.57 5.08 15.39
C GLY A 78 7.21 6.33 14.55
N ALA A 79 8.18 7.14 14.17
CA ALA A 79 7.97 8.36 13.39
C ALA A 79 7.35 8.09 12.00
N LEU A 80 7.55 6.90 11.42
CA LEU A 80 6.95 6.52 10.14
C LEU A 80 5.44 6.27 10.23
N ASN A 81 4.89 6.05 11.41
CA ASN A 81 3.43 5.89 11.57
C ASN A 81 2.62 7.06 11.03
N ALA A 82 3.22 8.26 11.00
CA ALA A 82 2.56 9.44 10.49
C ALA A 82 2.53 9.53 8.95
N TYR A 83 3.51 8.94 8.26
CA TYR A 83 3.70 9.14 6.81
C TYR A 83 3.89 7.85 6.01
N GLY A 84 4.33 6.77 6.66
CA GLY A 84 4.84 5.59 5.98
C GLY A 84 3.84 4.95 5.02
N LEU A 85 2.54 5.00 5.34
CA LEU A 85 1.49 4.48 4.47
C LEU A 85 1.37 5.25 3.15
N THR A 86 1.67 6.54 3.14
CA THR A 86 1.57 7.38 1.94
C THR A 86 2.75 7.20 0.99
N PHE A 87 3.87 6.63 1.48
CA PHE A 87 5.07 6.42 0.67
C PHE A 87 5.04 5.13 -0.17
N ILE A 88 4.05 4.27 0.04
CA ILE A 88 3.92 3.01 -0.69
C ILE A 88 2.83 3.18 -1.74
N PRO A 89 3.19 3.27 -3.05
CA PRO A 89 2.21 3.36 -4.11
C PRO A 89 1.33 2.11 -4.18
N GLY A 90 0.01 2.29 -4.31
CA GLY A 90 -0.94 1.20 -4.39
C GLY A 90 -0.68 0.26 -5.57
N THR A 91 -0.19 0.80 -6.69
CA THR A 91 0.15 0.02 -7.88
C THR A 91 1.36 -0.91 -7.72
N TRP A 92 2.17 -0.72 -6.67
CA TRP A 92 3.31 -1.61 -6.36
C TRP A 92 2.92 -2.83 -5.52
N ILE A 93 1.67 -2.88 -5.05
CA ILE A 93 1.18 -3.89 -4.13
C ILE A 93 0.60 -5.08 -4.92
N GLU A 94 1.11 -6.27 -4.66
CA GLU A 94 0.58 -7.52 -5.19
C GLU A 94 -0.63 -8.00 -4.37
N SER A 95 -0.51 -7.95 -3.05
CA SER A 95 -1.60 -8.30 -2.13
C SER A 95 -1.40 -7.68 -0.76
N ILE A 96 -2.50 -7.51 -0.04
CA ILE A 96 -2.51 -7.11 1.37
C ILE A 96 -3.15 -8.22 2.18
N GLN A 97 -2.53 -8.56 3.29
CA GLN A 97 -3.04 -9.50 4.28
C GLN A 97 -3.37 -8.72 5.55
N VAL A 98 -4.60 -8.83 6.01
CA VAL A 98 -5.09 -8.16 7.21
C VAL A 98 -5.54 -9.22 8.22
N ALA A 99 -4.90 -9.25 9.38
CA ALA A 99 -5.31 -10.07 10.51
C ALA A 99 -5.78 -9.16 11.65
N LYS A 100 -6.98 -9.44 12.18
CA LYS A 100 -7.57 -8.69 13.29
C LYS A 100 -7.21 -9.31 14.64
N GLY A 101 -7.04 -8.45 15.63
CA GLY A 101 -6.71 -8.85 17.00
C GLY A 101 -5.22 -8.96 17.25
N SER A 102 -4.86 -9.41 18.43
CA SER A 102 -3.46 -9.53 18.84
C SER A 102 -2.71 -10.54 17.99
N GLY A 103 -1.60 -10.10 17.41
CA GLY A 103 -0.71 -10.93 16.63
C GLY A 103 0.42 -11.56 17.44
N SER A 104 1.32 -12.26 16.73
CA SER A 104 2.51 -12.83 17.35
C SER A 104 3.52 -11.74 17.74
N VAL A 105 4.00 -11.78 18.97
CA VAL A 105 5.05 -10.89 19.46
C VAL A 105 6.42 -11.11 18.76
N VAL A 106 6.56 -12.21 18.03
CA VAL A 106 7.76 -12.50 17.23
C VAL A 106 7.99 -11.43 16.16
N ASN A 107 6.90 -10.89 15.58
CA ASN A 107 6.97 -9.87 14.53
C ASN A 107 7.03 -8.44 15.08
N GLY A 108 6.68 -8.23 16.35
CA GLY A 108 6.67 -6.92 16.99
C GLY A 108 5.62 -6.82 18.08
N TYR A 109 5.80 -5.87 18.98
CA TYR A 109 4.89 -5.62 20.11
C TYR A 109 3.69 -4.75 19.72
N GLU A 110 3.68 -4.16 18.53
CA GLU A 110 2.66 -3.23 18.07
C GLU A 110 1.36 -3.94 17.66
N SER A 111 1.37 -5.25 17.46
CA SER A 111 0.20 -6.02 17.03
C SER A 111 -0.80 -6.24 18.18
N ILE A 112 -1.43 -5.16 18.64
CA ILE A 112 -2.46 -5.18 19.69
C ILE A 112 -3.85 -5.30 19.07
N SER A 113 -4.20 -4.43 18.12
CA SER A 113 -5.49 -4.45 17.43
C SER A 113 -5.47 -5.21 16.12
N GLY A 114 -4.29 -5.40 15.53
CA GLY A 114 -4.14 -6.17 14.31
C GLY A 114 -2.76 -6.08 13.70
N GLN A 115 -2.60 -6.82 12.61
CA GLN A 115 -1.41 -6.74 11.77
C GLN A 115 -1.79 -6.68 10.30
N ILE A 116 -1.02 -5.91 9.55
CA ILE A 116 -1.16 -5.72 8.12
C ILE A 116 0.17 -6.11 7.49
N ASN A 117 0.13 -6.96 6.47
CA ASN A 117 1.30 -7.27 5.66
C ASN A 117 1.01 -6.93 4.20
N ALA A 118 1.82 -6.07 3.60
CA ALA A 118 1.77 -5.76 2.18
C ALA A 118 2.86 -6.52 1.44
N GLU A 119 2.47 -7.32 0.45
CA GLU A 119 3.39 -7.96 -0.49
C GLU A 119 3.56 -7.06 -1.72
N LEU A 120 4.79 -6.77 -2.09
CA LEU A 120 5.08 -5.98 -3.29
C LEU A 120 5.19 -6.87 -4.53
N LEU A 121 4.89 -6.30 -5.69
CA LEU A 121 5.06 -6.96 -6.99
C LEU A 121 6.48 -7.50 -7.16
N LYS A 122 6.59 -8.69 -7.72
CA LYS A 122 7.87 -9.38 -7.94
C LYS A 122 8.21 -9.39 -9.43
N PRO A 123 9.47 -9.10 -9.82
CA PRO A 123 9.86 -9.02 -11.22
C PRO A 123 9.50 -10.26 -12.06
N LEU A 124 9.57 -11.45 -11.44
CA LEU A 124 9.28 -12.72 -12.13
C LEU A 124 7.80 -12.87 -12.51
N THR A 125 6.90 -12.34 -11.69
CA THR A 125 5.44 -12.55 -11.83
C THR A 125 4.71 -11.33 -12.38
N ASP A 126 5.34 -10.15 -12.36
CA ASP A 126 4.73 -8.92 -12.85
C ASP A 126 4.76 -8.83 -14.39
N LYS A 127 3.95 -7.93 -14.93
CA LYS A 127 3.90 -7.63 -16.37
C LYS A 127 5.22 -7.01 -16.82
N LYS A 128 5.67 -7.37 -18.02
CA LYS A 128 6.90 -6.80 -18.61
C LYS A 128 6.86 -5.28 -18.72
N PHE A 129 5.67 -4.74 -18.97
CA PHE A 129 5.42 -3.30 -19.00
C PHE A 129 4.04 -3.01 -18.48
N PHE A 130 3.95 -2.04 -17.59
CA PHE A 130 2.70 -1.49 -17.06
C PHE A 130 2.80 0.02 -17.03
N LEU A 131 1.75 0.69 -17.49
CA LEU A 131 1.59 2.14 -17.42
C LEU A 131 0.18 2.43 -16.95
N ASN A 132 0.05 3.28 -15.95
CA ASN A 132 -1.21 3.75 -15.44
C ASN A 132 -1.12 5.25 -15.18
N SER A 133 -2.17 5.99 -15.53
CA SER A 133 -2.33 7.39 -15.18
C SER A 133 -3.67 7.61 -14.51
N TYR A 134 -3.69 8.43 -13.49
CA TYR A 134 -4.88 8.85 -12.78
C TYR A 134 -4.95 10.38 -12.73
N TYR A 135 -6.11 10.92 -13.02
CA TYR A 135 -6.40 12.35 -12.89
C TYR A 135 -7.79 12.55 -12.34
N ASN A 136 -7.95 13.45 -11.40
CA ASN A 136 -9.25 13.74 -10.80
C ASN A 136 -9.66 15.22 -10.94
N SER A 137 -10.88 15.54 -10.54
CA SER A 137 -11.45 16.89 -10.59
C SER A 137 -10.73 17.90 -9.69
N MET A 138 -9.92 17.45 -8.76
CA MET A 138 -9.10 18.29 -7.88
C MET A 138 -7.67 18.49 -8.44
N GLU A 139 -7.49 18.22 -9.74
CA GLU A 139 -6.23 18.39 -10.48
C GLU A 139 -5.06 17.54 -9.96
N ARG A 140 -5.34 16.49 -9.17
CA ARG A 140 -4.35 15.50 -8.76
C ARG A 140 -4.00 14.63 -9.96
N LEU A 141 -2.73 14.67 -10.36
CA LEU A 141 -2.17 13.83 -11.42
C LEU A 141 -1.24 12.78 -10.81
N GLU A 142 -1.44 11.53 -11.19
CA GLU A 142 -0.55 10.44 -10.86
C GLU A 142 -0.12 9.67 -12.11
N LEU A 143 1.14 9.27 -12.12
CA LEU A 143 1.70 8.41 -13.15
C LEU A 143 2.43 7.26 -12.50
N ASN A 144 2.14 6.06 -12.95
CA ASN A 144 2.75 4.82 -12.48
C ASN A 144 3.31 4.07 -13.69
N ALA A 145 4.54 3.62 -13.60
CA ALA A 145 5.16 2.80 -14.64
C ALA A 145 5.96 1.66 -14.02
N HIS A 146 5.78 0.45 -14.56
CA HIS A 146 6.60 -0.71 -14.19
C HIS A 146 7.27 -1.26 -15.44
N TYR A 147 8.50 -1.70 -15.27
CA TYR A 147 9.24 -2.41 -16.31
C TYR A 147 9.95 -3.59 -15.67
N THR A 148 9.75 -4.79 -16.20
CA THR A 148 10.45 -6.01 -15.75
C THR A 148 11.19 -6.68 -16.88
N ALA A 149 12.36 -7.24 -16.57
CA ALA A 149 13.20 -7.94 -17.52
C ALA A 149 13.92 -9.11 -16.85
N THR A 150 13.99 -10.23 -17.54
CA THR A 150 14.85 -11.35 -17.17
C THR A 150 16.25 -11.08 -17.69
N LEU A 151 17.21 -10.86 -16.80
CA LEU A 151 18.60 -10.55 -17.15
C LEU A 151 19.36 -11.82 -17.50
N ASN A 152 19.07 -12.92 -16.79
CA ASN A 152 19.61 -14.25 -17.09
C ASN A 152 18.70 -15.34 -16.47
N GLN A 153 19.08 -16.62 -16.60
CA GLN A 153 18.28 -17.75 -16.11
C GLN A 153 17.97 -17.76 -14.60
N LYS A 154 18.68 -16.95 -13.84
CA LYS A 154 18.57 -16.92 -12.35
C LYS A 154 18.28 -15.52 -11.79
N LEU A 155 18.26 -14.48 -12.65
CA LEU A 155 18.16 -13.10 -12.19
C LEU A 155 17.13 -12.32 -13.00
N ASP A 156 16.09 -11.86 -12.30
CA ASP A 156 15.07 -10.97 -12.82
C ASP A 156 15.24 -9.57 -12.22
N TYR A 157 14.87 -8.57 -13.00
CA TYR A 157 14.95 -7.16 -12.63
C TYR A 157 13.60 -6.50 -12.80
N GLY A 158 13.24 -5.61 -11.87
CA GLY A 158 12.07 -4.76 -11.94
C GLY A 158 12.41 -3.31 -11.58
N LEU A 159 11.94 -2.40 -12.41
CA LEU A 159 11.93 -0.96 -12.16
C LEU A 159 10.50 -0.51 -11.97
N TYR A 160 10.22 0.13 -10.85
CA TYR A 160 8.91 0.65 -10.50
C TYR A 160 9.01 2.15 -10.24
N LEU A 161 8.21 2.91 -10.95
CA LEU A 161 8.16 4.36 -10.86
C LEU A 161 6.77 4.82 -10.46
N HIS A 162 6.69 5.77 -9.56
CA HIS A 162 5.46 6.44 -9.18
C HIS A 162 5.73 7.93 -9.01
N THR A 163 4.86 8.76 -9.56
CA THR A 163 4.84 10.19 -9.27
C THR A 163 3.41 10.65 -9.02
N ASN A 164 3.28 11.52 -8.04
CA ASN A 164 2.02 12.17 -7.67
C ASN A 164 2.28 13.68 -7.59
N ASN A 165 1.44 14.45 -8.24
CA ASN A 165 1.43 15.90 -8.18
C ASN A 165 0.02 16.38 -7.85
N ASN A 166 -0.12 17.07 -6.72
CA ASN A 166 -1.32 17.77 -6.30
C ASN A 166 -0.93 19.19 -5.90
N ASP A 167 -1.01 20.12 -6.83
CA ASP A 167 -0.52 21.51 -6.65
C ASP A 167 -1.66 22.53 -6.63
N THR A 168 -2.92 22.07 -6.72
CA THR A 168 -4.07 22.94 -6.79
C THR A 168 -4.46 23.46 -5.43
N SER A 169 -4.57 24.78 -5.32
CA SER A 169 -5.09 25.45 -4.15
C SER A 169 -6.59 25.70 -4.32
N ALA A 170 -7.42 24.67 -4.08
CA ALA A 170 -8.86 24.81 -4.10
C ALA A 170 -9.37 25.21 -2.71
N ASP A 171 -10.21 26.26 -2.68
CA ASP A 171 -11.02 26.70 -1.55
C ASP A 171 -12.44 26.90 -2.09
N ASN A 172 -13.21 25.81 -2.14
CA ASN A 172 -14.55 25.81 -2.77
C ASN A 172 -15.62 26.42 -1.85
N ASN A 173 -15.37 26.47 -0.55
CA ASN A 173 -16.30 27.00 0.44
C ASN A 173 -15.99 28.46 0.83
N ASN A 174 -14.85 29.02 0.31
CA ASN A 174 -14.38 30.38 0.56
C ASN A 174 -14.16 30.71 2.06
N ASP A 175 -13.67 29.73 2.82
CA ASP A 175 -13.36 29.92 4.24
C ASP A 175 -11.91 30.40 4.49
N GLY A 176 -11.11 30.53 3.42
CA GLY A 176 -9.71 30.96 3.48
C GLY A 176 -8.73 29.80 3.74
N PHE A 177 -9.22 28.57 3.83
CA PHE A 177 -8.39 27.38 3.98
C PHE A 177 -8.47 26.53 2.72
N ARG A 178 -7.44 25.73 2.46
CA ARG A 178 -7.42 24.81 1.33
C ARG A 178 -8.24 23.56 1.67
N ASP A 179 -9.10 23.14 0.76
CA ASP A 179 -9.88 21.90 0.90
C ASP A 179 -9.00 20.65 0.81
N ASN A 180 -7.88 20.74 0.10
CA ASN A 180 -6.94 19.65 -0.06
C ASN A 180 -5.48 20.11 0.16
N PRO A 181 -4.68 19.28 0.82
CA PRO A 181 -3.26 19.55 0.96
C PRO A 181 -2.55 19.44 -0.38
N THR A 182 -1.64 20.35 -0.65
CA THR A 182 -0.75 20.25 -1.81
C THR A 182 0.40 19.29 -1.51
N GLY A 183 0.85 18.55 -2.52
CA GLY A 183 1.95 17.61 -2.37
C GLY A 183 2.52 17.15 -3.69
N LYS A 184 3.82 16.89 -3.69
CA LYS A 184 4.54 16.28 -4.81
C LYS A 184 5.34 15.10 -4.29
N GLN A 185 5.26 14.00 -4.99
CA GLN A 185 5.93 12.76 -4.60
C GLN A 185 6.55 12.09 -5.83
N LEU A 186 7.75 11.58 -5.65
CA LEU A 186 8.42 10.71 -6.62
C LEU A 186 8.99 9.52 -5.88
N ASN A 187 8.58 8.33 -6.29
CA ASN A 187 9.05 7.07 -5.74
C ASN A 187 9.70 6.25 -6.85
N VAL A 188 10.86 5.69 -6.56
CA VAL A 188 11.60 4.81 -7.46
C VAL A 188 12.02 3.58 -6.67
N LEU A 189 11.64 2.40 -7.17
CA LEU A 189 12.05 1.12 -6.61
C LEU A 189 12.76 0.30 -7.68
N ASN A 190 14.00 -0.11 -7.39
CA ASN A 190 14.74 -1.10 -8.17
C ASN A 190 14.74 -2.41 -7.39
N ARG A 191 14.29 -3.48 -8.02
CA ARG A 191 14.18 -4.80 -7.41
C ARG A 191 14.93 -5.83 -8.25
N PHE A 192 15.80 -6.57 -7.61
CA PHE A 192 16.48 -7.72 -8.20
C PHE A 192 15.98 -8.98 -7.49
N GLN A 193 15.56 -9.96 -8.27
CA GLN A 193 15.12 -11.25 -7.77
C GLN A 193 16.07 -12.34 -8.29
N TYR A 194 16.78 -12.97 -7.37
CA TYR A 194 17.63 -14.12 -7.70
C TYR A 194 16.91 -15.42 -7.33
N THR A 195 16.77 -16.31 -8.30
CA THR A 195 16.12 -17.61 -8.11
C THR A 195 17.06 -18.72 -8.55
N ASN A 196 17.38 -19.64 -7.67
CA ASN A 196 18.20 -20.81 -7.97
C ASN A 196 17.48 -22.09 -7.54
N LEU A 197 16.83 -22.74 -8.49
CA LEU A 197 16.05 -23.97 -8.23
C LEU A 197 16.91 -25.19 -7.90
N GLU A 198 18.24 -25.16 -8.16
CA GLU A 198 19.15 -26.26 -7.87
C GLU A 198 19.65 -26.26 -6.41
N LYS A 199 19.49 -25.14 -5.70
CA LYS A 199 19.96 -24.96 -4.31
C LYS A 199 18.84 -24.68 -3.34
N GLY A 200 17.57 -24.91 -3.76
CA GLY A 200 16.27 -24.66 -3.14
C GLY A 200 16.16 -24.65 -1.67
#